data_d938ac3de1e56e1f7350cc5464398755
#
_entry.id   d938ac3de1e56e1f7350cc5464398755
#
_cell.length_a   1.000
_cell.length_b   1.000
_cell.length_c   1.000
_cell.angle_alpha   90.00
_cell.angle_beta   90.00
_cell.angle_gamma   90.00
#
_symmetry.space_group_name_H-M   'P 1'
#
loop_
_entity.id
_entity.type
_entity.pdbx_description
1 polymer ?
#
loop_
_entity_poly.entity_id
_entity_poly.type
_entity_poly.pdbx_seq_one_letter_code
_entity_poly.pdbx_strand_id
1 'polypeptide(L)'
;TGNNSNTLDFYKQCGFVNSHIVANFFVDHYEKPIYENGIQLTDMIYLKKNLDVVLDVKRVVDMAMHAGRILLKNGGEIFRVEETIKRICGRFHVNHVDIFSMSHGIFVSAENENGEAYTKVNHVPLSSSHLGIVAEVNELSREISAGRVKLEEAEERLEKIEKIPPKKPILRNTICEPKR
;
A
#
# COMPACT_ATOMS: atom_id res chain seq x y z
N THR A 1 -23.65 14.77 -14.92
CA THR A 1 -23.45 16.09 -15.54
C THR A 1 -23.87 16.09 -16.99
N GLY A 2 -24.14 17.27 -17.57
CA GLY A 2 -24.43 17.41 -19.00
C GLY A 2 -23.15 17.29 -19.85
N ASN A 3 -23.32 17.33 -21.17
CA ASN A 3 -22.26 17.22 -22.17
C ASN A 3 -21.41 18.49 -22.37
N ASN A 4 -21.41 19.43 -21.41
CA ASN A 4 -20.58 20.63 -21.46
C ASN A 4 -19.10 20.28 -21.21
N SER A 5 -18.21 20.63 -22.15
CA SER A 5 -16.78 20.32 -22.07
C SER A 5 -16.09 20.94 -20.85
N ASN A 6 -16.44 22.18 -20.51
CA ASN A 6 -15.80 22.87 -19.37
C ASN A 6 -16.08 22.16 -18.01
N THR A 7 -17.34 21.74 -17.82
CA THR A 7 -17.77 21.03 -16.64
C THR A 7 -17.13 19.64 -16.59
N LEU A 8 -17.04 18.95 -17.73
CA LEU A 8 -16.37 17.64 -17.83
C LEU A 8 -14.88 17.73 -17.54
N ASP A 9 -14.20 18.75 -18.06
CA ASP A 9 -12.76 18.93 -17.84
C ASP A 9 -12.45 19.27 -16.39
N PHE A 10 -13.30 20.03 -15.71
CA PHE A 10 -13.21 20.25 -14.26
C PHE A 10 -13.28 18.92 -13.49
N TYR A 11 -14.25 18.06 -13.80
CA TYR A 11 -14.37 16.77 -13.13
C TYR A 11 -13.20 15.83 -13.45
N LYS A 12 -12.67 15.85 -14.70
CA LYS A 12 -11.46 15.08 -15.05
C LYS A 12 -10.25 15.53 -14.24
N GLN A 13 -10.05 16.84 -14.06
CA GLN A 13 -8.98 17.38 -13.20
C GLN A 13 -9.15 16.95 -11.73
N CYS A 14 -10.38 16.73 -11.27
CA CYS A 14 -10.69 16.17 -9.95
C CYS A 14 -10.53 14.63 -9.88
N GLY A 15 -10.03 13.97 -10.94
CA GLY A 15 -9.79 12.52 -10.97
C GLY A 15 -11.03 11.68 -11.29
N PHE A 16 -12.10 12.28 -11.83
CA PHE A 16 -13.25 11.54 -12.32
C PHE A 16 -13.00 11.02 -13.75
N VAL A 17 -13.49 9.84 -14.04
CA VAL A 17 -13.49 9.25 -15.38
C VAL A 17 -14.91 8.98 -15.85
N ASN A 18 -15.11 8.96 -17.17
CA ASN A 18 -16.42 8.65 -17.74
C ASN A 18 -16.82 7.21 -17.37
N SER A 19 -18.05 7.04 -16.91
CA SER A 19 -18.65 5.74 -16.64
C SER A 19 -19.51 5.28 -17.83
N HIS A 20 -20.61 5.97 -18.06
CA HIS A 20 -21.51 5.73 -19.19
C HIS A 20 -22.22 7.03 -19.58
N ILE A 21 -22.83 7.04 -20.76
CA ILE A 21 -23.54 8.18 -21.33
C ILE A 21 -24.98 7.73 -21.57
N VAL A 22 -25.95 8.57 -21.17
CA VAL A 22 -27.34 8.43 -21.51
C VAL A 22 -27.64 9.52 -22.59
N ALA A 23 -27.71 9.06 -23.82
CA ALA A 23 -27.95 9.95 -24.96
C ALA A 23 -29.34 10.56 -24.87
N ASN A 24 -29.47 11.83 -25.33
CA ASN A 24 -30.71 12.62 -25.41
C ASN A 24 -31.46 12.77 -24.08
N PHE A 25 -30.83 12.49 -22.95
CA PHE A 25 -31.49 12.53 -21.64
C PHE A 25 -32.21 13.87 -21.38
N PHE A 26 -31.52 14.99 -21.66
CA PHE A 26 -32.10 16.31 -21.39
C PHE A 26 -33.20 16.69 -22.42
N VAL A 27 -33.14 16.15 -23.64
CA VAL A 27 -34.12 16.37 -24.67
C VAL A 27 -35.41 15.59 -24.40
N ASP A 28 -35.28 14.36 -23.92
CA ASP A 28 -36.41 13.46 -23.71
C ASP A 28 -37.17 13.74 -22.40
N HIS A 29 -36.48 14.32 -21.40
CA HIS A 29 -37.04 14.49 -20.05
C HIS A 29 -37.43 15.93 -19.70
N TYR A 30 -37.06 16.91 -20.52
CA TYR A 30 -37.36 18.31 -20.27
C TYR A 30 -38.09 18.95 -21.46
N GLU A 31 -39.23 19.60 -21.21
CA GLU A 31 -40.03 20.27 -22.25
C GLU A 31 -39.29 21.44 -22.87
N LYS A 32 -38.40 22.09 -22.14
CA LYS A 32 -37.62 23.24 -22.63
C LYS A 32 -36.14 22.89 -22.70
N PRO A 33 -35.45 23.28 -23.79
CA PRO A 33 -34.02 23.09 -23.91
C PRO A 33 -33.26 23.74 -22.76
N ILE A 34 -32.34 22.97 -22.13
CA ILE A 34 -31.46 23.48 -21.07
C ILE A 34 -30.11 23.85 -21.66
N TYR A 35 -29.61 25.02 -21.32
CA TYR A 35 -28.33 25.53 -21.78
C TYR A 35 -27.40 25.76 -20.60
N GLU A 36 -26.14 25.37 -20.77
CA GLU A 36 -25.05 25.65 -19.83
C GLU A 36 -23.88 26.28 -20.59
N ASN A 37 -23.50 27.50 -20.20
CA ASN A 37 -22.47 28.30 -20.90
C ASN A 37 -22.70 28.46 -22.41
N GLY A 38 -23.98 28.63 -22.83
CA GLY A 38 -24.36 28.77 -24.23
C GLY A 38 -24.41 27.48 -25.05
N ILE A 39 -24.13 26.34 -24.44
CA ILE A 39 -24.19 25.02 -25.08
C ILE A 39 -25.46 24.30 -24.60
N GLN A 40 -26.28 23.83 -25.56
CA GLN A 40 -27.45 23.03 -25.22
C GLN A 40 -27.01 21.67 -24.63
N LEU A 41 -27.59 21.32 -23.50
CA LEU A 41 -27.40 20.01 -22.91
C LEU A 41 -28.31 19.00 -23.60
N THR A 42 -27.74 17.94 -24.14
CA THR A 42 -28.45 16.83 -24.79
C THR A 42 -28.28 15.54 -24.00
N ASP A 43 -27.06 15.18 -23.69
CA ASP A 43 -26.69 13.91 -23.11
C ASP A 43 -26.36 14.06 -21.63
N MET A 44 -26.69 13.05 -20.83
CA MET A 44 -26.23 12.95 -19.46
C MET A 44 -25.00 12.03 -19.37
N ILE A 45 -23.89 12.59 -18.88
CA ILE A 45 -22.65 11.87 -18.71
C ILE A 45 -22.50 11.50 -17.24
N TYR A 46 -22.44 10.21 -16.97
CA TYR A 46 -22.16 9.67 -15.64
C TYR A 46 -20.67 9.56 -15.45
N LEU A 47 -20.19 10.18 -14.40
CA LEU A 47 -18.79 10.16 -14.01
C LEU A 47 -18.63 9.28 -12.79
N LYS A 48 -17.53 8.52 -12.74
CA LYS A 48 -17.13 7.75 -11.56
C LYS A 48 -15.74 8.18 -11.12
N LYS A 49 -15.51 8.18 -9.83
CA LYS A 49 -14.19 8.30 -9.24
C LYS A 49 -13.94 7.03 -8.44
N ASN A 50 -12.85 6.33 -8.74
CA ASN A 50 -12.42 5.23 -7.89
C ASN A 50 -11.92 5.81 -6.57
N LEU A 51 -12.73 5.70 -5.54
CA LEU A 51 -12.34 6.07 -4.17
C LEU A 51 -11.39 5.05 -3.55
N ASP A 52 -11.32 3.85 -4.11
CA ASP A 52 -10.39 2.79 -3.69
C ASP A 52 -8.91 3.13 -3.97
N VAL A 53 -8.63 4.21 -4.73
CA VAL A 53 -7.25 4.65 -5.07
C VAL A 53 -6.71 5.69 -4.10
N VAL A 54 -7.52 6.22 -3.19
CA VAL A 54 -6.96 6.87 -2.00
C VAL A 54 -6.72 5.78 -0.94
N LEU A 55 -5.97 4.76 -1.30
CA LEU A 55 -5.23 4.00 -0.30
C LEU A 55 -4.44 5.04 0.50
N ASP A 56 -4.83 5.18 1.75
CA ASP A 56 -4.19 6.10 2.66
C ASP A 56 -2.69 5.76 2.65
N VAL A 57 -1.88 6.62 2.01
CA VAL A 57 -0.42 6.45 1.93
C VAL A 57 0.13 6.11 3.30
N LYS A 58 -0.41 6.73 4.34
CA LYS A 58 -0.10 6.43 5.72
C LYS A 58 -0.33 4.96 6.06
N ARG A 59 -1.49 4.39 5.72
CA ARG A 59 -1.83 3.00 6.03
C ARG A 59 -0.91 2.02 5.30
N VAL A 60 -0.59 2.29 4.04
CA VAL A 60 0.35 1.46 3.25
C VAL A 60 1.76 1.53 3.85
N VAL A 61 2.24 2.74 4.17
CA VAL A 61 3.56 2.92 4.80
C VAL A 61 3.59 2.27 6.17
N ASP A 62 2.51 2.36 6.96
CA ASP A 62 2.41 1.72 8.27
C ASP A 62 2.53 0.20 8.17
N MET A 63 1.84 -0.42 7.22
CA MET A 63 1.91 -1.86 6.95
C MET A 63 3.29 -2.27 6.42
N ALA A 64 3.85 -1.54 5.46
CA ALA A 64 5.18 -1.80 4.93
C ALA A 64 6.27 -1.67 5.99
N MET A 65 6.17 -0.64 6.85
CA MET A 65 7.06 -0.44 8.00
C MET A 65 6.91 -1.57 9.03
N HIS A 66 5.70 -2.09 9.25
CA HIS A 66 5.46 -3.24 10.12
C HIS A 66 6.20 -4.48 9.61
N ALA A 67 6.11 -4.78 8.30
CA ALA A 67 6.86 -5.86 7.68
C ALA A 67 8.38 -5.67 7.84
N GLY A 68 8.89 -4.48 7.57
CA GLY A 68 10.30 -4.13 7.74
C GLY A 68 10.78 -4.31 9.18
N ARG A 69 9.98 -3.88 10.15
CA ARG A 69 10.26 -4.04 11.59
C ARG A 69 10.35 -5.51 11.99
N ILE A 70 9.43 -6.35 11.53
CA ILE A 70 9.47 -7.79 11.81
C ILE A 70 10.75 -8.41 11.21
N LEU A 71 11.11 -8.06 9.98
CA LEU A 71 12.34 -8.54 9.35
C LEU A 71 13.57 -8.14 10.15
N LEU A 72 13.73 -6.86 10.45
CA LEU A 72 14.90 -6.33 11.14
C LEU A 72 15.04 -6.95 12.54
N LYS A 73 13.94 -7.02 13.30
CA LYS A 73 13.89 -7.62 14.64
C LYS A 73 14.32 -9.09 14.66
N ASN A 74 14.07 -9.83 13.57
CA ASN A 74 14.34 -11.25 13.46
C ASN A 74 15.64 -11.58 12.68
N GLY A 75 16.51 -10.60 12.49
CA GLY A 75 17.83 -10.77 11.86
C GLY A 75 17.81 -10.73 10.35
N GLY A 76 16.80 -10.10 9.75
CA GLY A 76 16.78 -9.78 8.33
C GLY A 76 17.87 -8.76 7.98
N GLU A 77 18.51 -8.96 6.84
CA GLU A 77 19.55 -8.05 6.33
C GLU A 77 18.94 -6.67 5.97
N ILE A 78 19.67 -5.60 6.26
CA ILE A 78 19.21 -4.21 6.10
C ILE A 78 18.68 -3.95 4.67
N PHE A 79 19.42 -4.38 3.65
CA PHE A 79 18.99 -4.16 2.25
C PHE A 79 17.68 -4.91 1.91
N ARG A 80 17.43 -6.08 2.55
CA ARG A 80 16.17 -6.81 2.38
C ARG A 80 15.00 -6.12 3.06
N VAL A 81 15.24 -5.46 4.18
CA VAL A 81 14.24 -4.64 4.86
C VAL A 81 13.79 -3.51 3.93
N GLU A 82 14.74 -2.77 3.36
CA GLU A 82 14.47 -1.67 2.44
C GLU A 82 13.78 -2.14 1.15
N GLU A 83 14.26 -3.23 0.56
CA GLU A 83 13.65 -3.84 -0.62
C GLU A 83 12.21 -4.26 -0.36
N THR A 84 11.93 -4.87 0.80
CA THR A 84 10.59 -5.32 1.17
C THR A 84 9.63 -4.14 1.33
N ILE A 85 10.04 -3.09 2.04
CA ILE A 85 9.23 -1.88 2.20
C ILE A 85 8.95 -1.24 0.83
N LYS A 86 9.98 -1.07 0.00
CA LYS A 86 9.85 -0.49 -1.34
C LYS A 86 8.91 -1.31 -2.23
N ARG A 87 9.02 -2.63 -2.19
CA ARG A 87 8.18 -3.57 -2.95
C ARG A 87 6.71 -3.46 -2.55
N ILE A 88 6.42 -3.39 -1.26
CA ILE A 88 5.06 -3.24 -0.74
C ILE A 88 4.48 -1.89 -1.15
N CYS A 89 5.20 -0.79 -0.91
CA CYS A 89 4.78 0.55 -1.31
C CYS A 89 4.50 0.64 -2.81
N GLY A 90 5.39 0.09 -3.65
CA GLY A 90 5.24 0.09 -5.10
C GLY A 90 4.00 -0.65 -5.58
N ARG A 91 3.58 -1.73 -4.91
CA ARG A 91 2.34 -2.46 -5.26
C ARG A 91 1.09 -1.60 -5.09
N PHE A 92 1.09 -0.73 -4.11
CA PHE A 92 -0.03 0.16 -3.81
C PHE A 92 0.14 1.56 -4.39
N HIS A 93 1.02 1.72 -5.39
CA HIS A 93 1.26 2.98 -6.11
C HIS A 93 1.67 4.15 -5.20
N VAL A 94 2.29 3.87 -4.05
CA VAL A 94 2.93 4.90 -3.24
C VAL A 94 4.24 5.26 -3.91
N ASN A 95 4.26 6.45 -4.50
CA ASN A 95 5.42 7.00 -5.20
C ASN A 95 6.31 7.80 -4.24
N HIS A 96 7.54 8.12 -4.66
CA HIS A 96 8.48 8.95 -3.88
C HIS A 96 8.66 8.43 -2.45
N VAL A 97 9.08 7.15 -2.35
CA VAL A 97 9.36 6.51 -1.06
C VAL A 97 10.86 6.50 -0.83
N ASP A 98 11.30 7.27 0.16
CA ASP A 98 12.66 7.26 0.67
C ASP A 98 12.74 6.37 1.90
N ILE A 99 13.67 5.43 1.90
CA ILE A 99 13.85 4.46 2.96
C ILE A 99 15.30 4.49 3.41
N PHE A 100 15.49 4.61 4.70
CA PHE A 100 16.81 4.50 5.32
C PHE A 100 16.72 3.56 6.52
N SER A 101 17.46 2.47 6.47
CA SER A 101 17.46 1.46 7.54
C SER A 101 18.84 1.31 8.16
N MET A 102 18.85 1.17 9.47
CA MET A 102 20.02 0.87 10.28
C MET A 102 19.76 -0.37 11.13
N SER A 103 20.77 -0.87 11.82
CA SER A 103 20.67 -2.07 12.70
C SER A 103 19.56 -1.96 13.77
N HIS A 104 19.19 -0.76 14.17
CA HIS A 104 18.22 -0.53 15.26
C HIS A 104 17.09 0.43 14.89
N GLY A 105 16.96 0.83 13.62
CA GLY A 105 15.98 1.81 13.22
C GLY A 105 15.65 1.78 11.74
N ILE A 106 14.43 2.17 11.44
CA ILE A 106 13.92 2.31 10.08
C ILE A 106 13.27 3.67 9.97
N PHE A 107 13.62 4.41 8.92
CA PHE A 107 13.05 5.69 8.54
C PHE A 107 12.39 5.51 7.17
N VAL A 108 11.15 5.91 7.05
CA VAL A 108 10.44 5.91 5.76
C VAL A 108 9.78 7.26 5.59
N SER A 109 9.99 7.87 4.45
CA SER A 109 9.27 9.05 4.01
C SER A 109 8.59 8.75 2.68
N ALA A 110 7.32 9.09 2.56
CA ALA A 110 6.56 8.89 1.33
C ALA A 110 5.67 10.11 1.08
N GLU A 111 5.42 10.40 -0.18
CA GLU A 111 4.54 11.50 -0.58
C GLU A 111 3.26 10.96 -1.19
N ASN A 112 2.13 11.62 -0.90
CA ASN A 112 0.89 11.35 -1.60
C ASN A 112 0.80 12.13 -2.93
N GLU A 113 -0.24 11.88 -3.72
CA GLU A 113 -0.47 12.58 -4.99
C GLU A 113 -0.65 14.11 -4.84
N ASN A 114 -0.97 14.59 -3.64
CA ASN A 114 -1.14 16.01 -3.33
C ASN A 114 0.17 16.69 -2.88
N GLY A 115 1.29 15.94 -2.83
CA GLY A 115 2.58 16.46 -2.36
C GLY A 115 2.70 16.54 -0.83
N GLU A 116 1.77 15.92 -0.07
CA GLU A 116 1.88 15.83 1.37
C GLU A 116 2.82 14.69 1.75
N ALA A 117 3.86 15.01 2.51
CA ALA A 117 4.83 14.03 2.97
C ALA A 117 4.35 13.35 4.27
N TYR A 118 4.41 12.02 4.28
CA TYR A 118 4.24 11.21 5.46
C TYR A 118 5.56 10.55 5.84
N THR A 119 6.10 10.93 6.99
CA THR A 119 7.36 10.36 7.50
C THR A 119 7.11 9.57 8.77
N LYS A 120 7.65 8.36 8.81
CA LYS A 120 7.58 7.48 9.97
C LYS A 120 8.96 6.97 10.37
N VAL A 121 9.20 6.95 11.67
CA VAL A 121 10.43 6.44 12.27
C VAL A 121 10.07 5.30 13.22
N ASN A 122 10.80 4.20 13.14
CA ASN A 122 10.62 3.07 14.03
C ASN A 122 11.95 2.66 14.65
N HIS A 123 12.03 2.67 15.97
CA HIS A 123 13.14 2.05 16.70
C HIS A 123 12.88 0.54 16.83
N VAL A 124 13.85 -0.28 16.46
CA VAL A 124 13.75 -1.73 16.49
C VAL A 124 14.79 -2.29 17.45
N PRO A 125 14.38 -2.77 18.63
CA PRO A 125 15.33 -3.38 19.55
C PRO A 125 15.86 -4.69 18.96
N LEU A 126 17.15 -4.96 19.17
CA LEU A 126 17.75 -6.24 18.78
C LEU A 126 17.04 -7.40 19.48
N SER A 127 16.79 -8.45 18.72
CA SER A 127 16.23 -9.70 19.20
C SER A 127 17.05 -10.88 18.67
N SER A 128 16.74 -12.09 19.12
CA SER A 128 17.34 -13.30 18.57
C SER A 128 16.89 -13.52 17.13
N SER A 129 17.81 -13.93 16.27
CA SER A 129 17.51 -14.22 14.87
C SER A 129 16.51 -15.38 14.75
N HIS A 130 15.44 -15.18 13.95
CA HIS A 130 14.43 -16.19 13.66
C HIS A 130 14.16 -16.27 12.15
N LEU A 131 15.00 -17.04 11.45
CA LEU A 131 14.94 -17.15 9.98
C LEU A 131 13.59 -17.63 9.44
N GLY A 132 12.82 -18.41 10.20
CA GLY A 132 11.47 -18.82 9.83
C GLY A 132 10.53 -17.62 9.68
N ILE A 133 10.55 -16.68 10.62
CA ILE A 133 9.78 -15.44 10.56
C ILE A 133 10.21 -14.59 9.36
N VAL A 134 11.52 -14.49 9.14
CA VAL A 134 12.07 -13.77 7.96
C VAL A 134 11.54 -14.37 6.65
N ALA A 135 11.50 -15.70 6.54
CA ALA A 135 10.97 -16.38 5.36
C ALA A 135 9.47 -16.09 5.14
N GLU A 136 8.66 -16.16 6.20
CA GLU A 136 7.22 -15.87 6.14
C GLU A 136 6.94 -14.44 5.67
N VAL A 137 7.64 -13.44 6.21
CA VAL A 137 7.47 -12.04 5.77
C VAL A 137 7.90 -11.86 4.31
N ASN A 138 9.01 -12.50 3.90
CA ASN A 138 9.46 -12.44 2.51
C ASN A 138 8.44 -13.05 1.55
N GLU A 139 7.85 -14.19 1.91
CA GLU A 139 6.81 -14.81 1.09
C GLU A 139 5.58 -13.93 0.99
N LEU A 140 5.08 -13.42 2.13
CA LEU A 140 3.96 -12.49 2.17
C LEU A 140 4.23 -11.25 1.28
N SER A 141 5.42 -10.67 1.34
CA SER A 141 5.77 -9.51 0.51
C SER A 141 5.72 -9.79 -0.98
N ARG A 142 6.08 -11.02 -1.41
CA ARG A 142 5.96 -11.46 -2.80
C ARG A 142 4.51 -11.67 -3.23
N GLU A 143 3.68 -12.24 -2.36
CA GLU A 143 2.25 -12.40 -2.60
C GLU A 143 1.55 -11.06 -2.74
N ILE A 144 1.88 -10.08 -1.88
CA ILE A 144 1.40 -8.70 -1.97
C ILE A 144 1.80 -8.10 -3.32
N SER A 145 3.08 -8.20 -3.68
CA SER A 145 3.59 -7.67 -4.95
C SER A 145 2.93 -8.29 -6.17
N ALA A 146 2.63 -9.58 -6.11
CA ALA A 146 1.89 -10.30 -7.16
C ALA A 146 0.39 -9.99 -7.19
N GLY A 147 -0.12 -9.17 -6.27
CA GLY A 147 -1.54 -8.81 -6.19
C GLY A 147 -2.44 -9.93 -5.67
N ARG A 148 -1.89 -10.98 -5.07
CA ARG A 148 -2.66 -12.11 -4.53
C ARG A 148 -3.25 -11.85 -3.16
N VAL A 149 -2.74 -10.84 -2.45
CA VAL A 149 -3.14 -10.48 -1.08
C VAL A 149 -3.56 -9.02 -1.06
N LYS A 150 -4.70 -8.71 -0.45
CA LYS A 150 -5.20 -7.35 -0.23
C LYS A 150 -4.54 -6.75 1.02
N LEU A 151 -4.67 -5.42 1.16
CA LEU A 151 -4.06 -4.67 2.27
C LEU A 151 -4.50 -5.19 3.64
N GLU A 152 -5.80 -5.38 3.83
CA GLU A 152 -6.39 -5.84 5.09
C GLU A 152 -5.88 -7.23 5.48
N GLU A 153 -5.85 -8.14 4.52
CA GLU A 153 -5.35 -9.51 4.73
C GLU A 153 -3.84 -9.50 5.04
N ALA A 154 -3.08 -8.62 4.38
CA ALA A 154 -1.65 -8.47 4.64
C ALA A 154 -1.37 -7.99 6.07
N GLU A 155 -2.14 -7.01 6.55
CA GLU A 155 -2.06 -6.51 7.93
C GLU A 155 -2.32 -7.63 8.95
N GLU A 156 -3.41 -8.38 8.77
CA GLU A 156 -3.74 -9.51 9.66
C GLU A 156 -2.67 -10.61 9.66
N ARG A 157 -2.11 -10.93 8.49
CA ARG A 157 -1.06 -11.93 8.36
C ARG A 157 0.23 -11.48 9.04
N LEU A 158 0.62 -10.20 8.92
CA LEU A 158 1.78 -9.64 9.62
C LEU A 158 1.62 -9.73 11.13
N GLU A 159 0.43 -9.42 11.66
CA GLU A 159 0.16 -9.59 13.08
C GLU A 159 0.28 -11.04 13.56
N LYS A 160 -0.17 -12.00 12.75
CA LYS A 160 -0.04 -13.43 13.06
C LYS A 160 1.42 -13.86 13.04
N ILE A 161 2.20 -13.41 12.04
CA ILE A 161 3.63 -13.71 11.92
C ILE A 161 4.40 -13.14 13.11
N GLU A 162 4.09 -11.93 13.55
CA GLU A 162 4.78 -11.30 14.69
C GLU A 162 4.55 -12.06 16.01
N LYS A 163 3.40 -12.73 16.14
CA LYS A 163 3.04 -13.52 17.34
C LYS A 163 3.66 -14.91 17.36
N ILE A 164 4.39 -15.33 16.32
CA ILE A 164 5.07 -16.64 16.29
C ILE A 164 6.13 -16.66 17.39
N PRO A 165 6.06 -17.63 18.33
CA PRO A 165 7.03 -17.70 19.42
C PRO A 165 8.42 -18.08 18.87
N PRO A 166 9.50 -17.54 19.44
CA PRO A 166 10.86 -17.93 19.08
C PRO A 166 11.05 -19.42 19.33
N LYS A 167 11.55 -20.15 18.34
CA LYS A 167 11.92 -21.56 18.52
C LYS A 167 13.01 -21.64 19.58
N LYS A 168 12.79 -22.42 20.64
CA LYS A 168 13.83 -22.72 21.62
C LYS A 168 15.02 -23.32 20.88
N PRO A 169 16.26 -22.88 21.17
CA PRO A 169 17.43 -23.49 20.59
C PRO A 169 17.44 -24.97 21.01
N ILE A 170 17.55 -25.87 20.04
CA ILE A 170 17.75 -27.28 20.30
C ILE A 170 19.18 -27.36 20.80
N LEU A 171 19.35 -27.44 22.13
CA LEU A 171 20.62 -27.82 22.74
C LEU A 171 20.94 -29.24 22.27
N ARG A 172 21.76 -29.38 21.23
CA ARG A 172 22.43 -30.63 20.93
C ARG A 172 23.44 -30.82 22.03
N ASN A 173 23.08 -31.63 23.04
CA ASN A 173 24.04 -32.21 23.97
C ASN A 173 24.94 -33.14 23.17
N THR A 174 25.95 -32.59 22.52
CA THR A 174 27.10 -33.37 22.07
C THR A 174 28.03 -33.48 23.26
N ILE A 175 27.78 -34.46 24.12
CA ILE A 175 28.75 -34.90 25.12
C ILE A 175 29.88 -35.51 24.28
N CYS A 176 30.98 -34.78 24.10
CA CYS A 176 32.24 -35.36 23.71
C CYS A 176 32.75 -36.15 24.91
N GLU A 177 32.52 -37.47 24.93
CA GLU A 177 33.25 -38.34 25.83
C GLU A 177 34.73 -38.33 25.40
N PRO A 178 35.67 -38.01 26.32
CA PRO A 178 37.07 -38.15 26.03
C PRO A 178 37.38 -39.62 25.91
N LYS A 179 37.82 -40.06 24.73
CA LYS A 179 38.41 -41.39 24.55
C LYS A 179 39.67 -41.46 25.40
N ARG A 180 39.73 -42.38 26.39
CA ARG A 180 40.92 -42.83 27.08
C ARG A 180 41.80 -43.69 26.18
#